data_230f8b6acbfd19eaa3880b2e6775f9af
#
_entry.id   230f8b6acbfd19eaa3880b2e6775f9af
#
_cell.length_a   1.000
_cell.length_b   1.000
_cell.length_c   1.000
_cell.angle_alpha   90.00
_cell.angle_beta   90.00
_cell.angle_gamma   90.00
#
_symmetry.space_group_name_H-M   'P 1'
#
loop_
_entity.id
_entity.type
_entity.pdbx_description
1 polymer ?
#
loop_
_entity_poly.entity_id
_entity_poly.type
_entity_poly.pdbx_seq_one_letter_code
_entity_poly.pdbx_strand_id
1 'polypeptide(L)'
;MPAHVNPREDFDGLVGAILAAMAKHFDAEPHRVDVVTEEAPLLPDGWTDAVPTSALISGPDAARIVLYRLPLTKRCSSRQEVEDSTWQVILDRLAEVWEMSPDDIDPRG
;
A
#
# COMPACT_ATOMS: atom_id res chain seq x y z
N MET A 1 8.23 -24.97 17.08
CA MET A 1 7.07 -24.88 16.20
C MET A 1 6.92 -23.49 15.66
N PRO A 2 7.00 -23.29 14.37
CA PRO A 2 6.77 -21.96 13.83
C PRO A 2 5.34 -21.52 14.07
N ALA A 3 5.16 -20.29 14.45
CA ALA A 3 3.84 -19.73 14.60
C ALA A 3 3.13 -19.73 13.26
N HIS A 4 1.87 -20.11 13.28
CA HIS A 4 1.04 -20.00 12.11
C HIS A 4 0.64 -18.54 11.92
N VAL A 5 1.27 -17.89 10.95
CA VAL A 5 0.89 -16.54 10.59
C VAL A 5 -0.16 -16.65 9.48
N ASN A 6 -1.36 -16.11 9.69
CA ASN A 6 -2.37 -16.13 8.65
C ASN A 6 -1.99 -15.13 7.54
N PRO A 7 -2.55 -15.29 6.32
CA PRO A 7 -2.19 -14.43 5.19
C PRO A 7 -2.39 -12.93 5.45
N ARG A 8 -3.41 -12.57 6.22
CA ARG A 8 -3.68 -11.18 6.56
C ARG A 8 -2.60 -10.59 7.46
N GLU A 9 -2.21 -11.33 8.49
CA GLU A 9 -1.13 -10.91 9.41
C GLU A 9 0.20 -10.79 8.68
N ASP A 10 0.48 -11.73 7.79
CA ASP A 10 1.70 -11.71 6.98
C ASP A 10 1.74 -10.47 6.08
N PHE A 11 0.62 -10.13 5.44
CA PHE A 11 0.52 -8.95 4.60
C PHE A 11 0.66 -7.66 5.42
N ASP A 12 0.01 -7.58 6.57
CA ASP A 12 0.11 -6.42 7.46
C ASP A 12 1.56 -6.22 7.94
N GLY A 13 2.26 -7.30 8.23
CA GLY A 13 3.67 -7.26 8.60
C GLY A 13 4.55 -6.74 7.47
N LEU A 14 4.27 -7.17 6.25
CA LEU A 14 4.98 -6.68 5.06
C LEU A 14 4.77 -5.18 4.87
N VAL A 15 3.53 -4.73 4.96
CA VAL A 15 3.21 -3.30 4.84
C VAL A 15 3.93 -2.50 5.92
N GLY A 16 3.89 -2.99 7.17
CA GLY A 16 4.59 -2.33 8.27
C GLY A 16 6.09 -2.20 8.03
N ALA A 17 6.72 -3.23 7.49
CA ALA A 17 8.15 -3.20 7.16
C ALA A 17 8.47 -2.19 6.06
N ILE A 18 7.61 -2.09 5.04
CA ILE A 18 7.77 -1.12 3.96
C ILE A 18 7.66 0.31 4.51
N LEU A 19 6.65 0.57 5.34
CA LEU A 19 6.45 1.89 5.93
C LEU A 19 7.61 2.28 6.85
N ALA A 20 8.15 1.35 7.60
CA ALA A 20 9.31 1.58 8.45
C ALA A 20 10.54 1.99 7.62
N ALA A 21 10.73 1.37 6.46
CA ALA A 21 11.83 1.71 5.56
C ALA A 21 11.69 3.12 4.96
N MET A 22 10.48 3.65 4.90
CA MET A 22 10.18 4.99 4.36
C MET A 22 9.96 6.04 5.46
N ALA A 23 10.23 5.71 6.73
CA ALA A 23 9.89 6.56 7.88
C ALA A 23 10.42 8.00 7.78
N LYS A 24 11.60 8.19 7.20
CA LYS A 24 12.18 9.53 7.02
C LYS A 24 11.27 10.46 6.23
N HIS A 25 10.66 9.95 5.18
CA HIS A 25 9.78 10.76 4.34
C HIS A 25 8.48 11.10 5.05
N PHE A 26 7.93 10.15 5.81
CA PHE A 26 6.72 10.41 6.61
C PHE A 26 6.97 11.50 7.65
N ASP A 27 8.16 11.51 8.25
CA ASP A 27 8.51 12.51 9.26
C ASP A 27 8.83 13.88 8.64
N ALA A 28 9.38 13.89 7.43
CA ALA A 28 9.80 15.12 6.75
C ALA A 28 8.66 15.85 6.05
N GLU A 29 7.65 15.11 5.57
CA GLU A 29 6.55 15.71 4.82
C GLU A 29 5.47 16.26 5.74
N PRO A 30 5.00 17.49 5.47
CA PRO A 30 3.97 18.11 6.30
C PRO A 30 2.59 17.49 6.10
N HIS A 31 2.33 16.89 4.93
CA HIS A 31 1.05 16.27 4.64
C HIS A 31 0.98 14.89 5.28
N ARG A 32 0.07 14.74 6.21
CA ARG A 32 -0.07 13.51 6.98
C ARG A 32 -0.66 12.39 6.14
N VAL A 33 -0.07 11.21 6.24
CA VAL A 33 -0.56 10.03 5.49
C VAL A 33 -0.71 8.84 6.44
N ASP A 34 -1.91 8.26 6.45
CA ASP A 34 -2.18 7.00 7.11
C ASP A 34 -2.26 5.91 6.04
N VAL A 35 -1.70 4.75 6.32
CA VAL A 35 -1.80 3.58 5.44
C VAL A 35 -2.53 2.48 6.19
N VAL A 36 -3.62 2.01 5.62
CA VAL A 36 -4.43 0.94 6.21
C VAL A 36 -4.60 -0.19 5.21
N THR A 37 -4.89 -1.39 5.70
CA THR A 37 -5.13 -2.57 4.86
C THR A 37 -6.54 -3.07 5.05
N GLU A 38 -7.16 -3.48 3.95
CA GLU A 38 -8.47 -4.12 3.94
C GLU A 38 -8.43 -5.34 3.03
N GLU A 39 -9.40 -6.24 3.15
CA GLU A 39 -9.43 -7.46 2.34
C GLU A 39 -9.78 -7.15 0.89
N ALA A 40 -10.86 -6.42 0.65
CA ALA A 40 -11.32 -6.10 -0.69
C ALA A 40 -12.16 -4.84 -0.68
N PRO A 41 -12.22 -4.11 -1.82
CA PRO A 41 -13.08 -2.93 -1.92
C PRO A 41 -14.55 -3.32 -2.04
N LEU A 42 -15.43 -2.44 -1.57
CA LEU A 42 -16.86 -2.53 -1.86
C LEU A 42 -17.08 -1.92 -3.25
N LEU A 43 -17.53 -2.73 -4.19
CA LEU A 43 -17.75 -2.28 -5.55
C LEU A 43 -19.25 -2.20 -5.84
N PRO A 44 -19.68 -1.21 -6.66
CA PRO A 44 -21.09 -1.13 -7.04
C PRO A 44 -21.49 -2.32 -7.91
N ASP A 45 -22.79 -2.64 -7.90
CA ASP A 45 -23.35 -3.68 -8.74
C ASP A 45 -23.05 -3.38 -10.21
N GLY A 46 -22.72 -4.42 -10.95
CA GLY A 46 -22.39 -4.28 -12.37
C GLY A 46 -20.97 -3.79 -12.65
N TRP A 47 -20.10 -3.77 -11.65
CA TRP A 47 -18.71 -3.39 -11.84
C TRP A 47 -18.03 -4.34 -12.84
N THR A 48 -17.52 -3.79 -13.93
CA THR A 48 -16.91 -4.57 -15.03
C THR A 48 -15.41 -4.31 -15.20
N ASP A 49 -14.90 -3.25 -14.58
CA ASP A 49 -13.47 -2.92 -14.65
C ASP A 49 -12.65 -3.80 -13.73
N ALA A 50 -11.34 -3.73 -13.85
CA ALA A 50 -10.44 -4.45 -12.95
C ALA A 50 -10.67 -4.00 -11.50
N VAL A 51 -10.57 -4.94 -10.56
CA VAL A 51 -10.71 -4.64 -9.14
C VAL A 51 -9.50 -3.82 -8.68
N PRO A 52 -9.70 -2.65 -8.07
CA PRO A 52 -8.58 -1.85 -7.61
C PRO A 52 -7.75 -2.54 -6.52
N THR A 53 -6.43 -2.31 -6.54
CA THR A 53 -5.52 -2.83 -5.52
C THR A 53 -5.34 -1.85 -4.36
N SER A 54 -5.70 -0.60 -4.57
CA SER A 54 -5.60 0.45 -3.56
C SER A 54 -6.60 1.57 -3.82
N ALA A 55 -6.78 2.40 -2.81
CA ALA A 55 -7.55 3.63 -2.94
C ALA A 55 -6.82 4.76 -2.19
N LEU A 56 -7.00 5.98 -2.65
CA LEU A 56 -6.47 7.16 -1.99
C LEU A 56 -7.64 8.06 -1.60
N ILE A 57 -7.73 8.36 -0.31
CA ILE A 57 -8.71 9.28 0.23
C ILE A 57 -7.97 10.52 0.66
N SER A 58 -8.15 11.63 -0.08
CA SER A 58 -7.43 12.86 0.18
C SER A 58 -8.28 13.88 0.92
N GLY A 59 -7.66 14.55 1.89
CA GLY A 59 -8.21 15.71 2.56
C GLY A 59 -7.21 16.87 2.50
N PRO A 60 -7.57 18.04 3.04
CA PRO A 60 -6.71 19.22 2.95
C PRO A 60 -5.38 19.09 3.69
N ASP A 61 -5.38 18.39 4.83
CA ASP A 61 -4.17 18.27 5.67
C ASP A 61 -3.69 16.83 5.84
N ALA A 62 -4.48 15.87 5.37
CA ALA A 62 -4.18 14.47 5.56
C ALA A 62 -4.74 13.63 4.42
N ALA A 63 -4.12 12.49 4.20
CA ALA A 63 -4.57 11.52 3.23
C ALA A 63 -4.54 10.12 3.85
N ARG A 64 -5.35 9.23 3.31
CA ARG A 64 -5.35 7.82 3.71
C ARG A 64 -5.18 6.96 2.47
N ILE A 65 -4.21 6.06 2.51
CA ILE A 65 -4.01 5.04 1.48
C ILE A 65 -4.59 3.75 2.01
N VAL A 66 -5.50 3.15 1.26
CA VAL A 66 -6.09 1.85 1.58
C VAL A 66 -5.52 0.83 0.62
N LEU A 67 -4.93 -0.23 1.15
CA LEU A 67 -4.39 -1.34 0.35
C LEU A 67 -5.37 -2.51 0.45
N TYR A 68 -5.77 -3.05 -0.69
CA TYR A 68 -6.69 -4.19 -0.74
C TYR A 68 -5.90 -5.47 -0.94
N ARG A 69 -5.78 -6.25 0.12
CA ARG A 69 -4.95 -7.46 0.15
C ARG A 69 -5.31 -8.47 -0.92
N LEU A 70 -6.58 -8.81 -1.05
CA LEU A 70 -7.01 -9.85 -1.99
C LEU A 70 -6.75 -9.51 -3.45
N PRO A 71 -7.20 -8.34 -3.97
CA PRO A 71 -6.88 -8.01 -5.36
C PRO A 71 -5.38 -7.86 -5.61
N LEU A 72 -4.63 -7.36 -4.65
CA LEU A 72 -3.20 -7.14 -4.81
C LEU A 72 -2.46 -8.48 -4.86
N THR A 73 -2.73 -9.38 -3.91
CA THR A 73 -2.06 -10.68 -3.85
C THR A 73 -2.50 -11.63 -4.95
N LYS A 74 -3.74 -11.52 -5.41
CA LYS A 74 -4.29 -12.39 -6.46
C LYS A 74 -3.54 -12.25 -7.78
N ARG A 75 -2.93 -11.11 -8.05
CA ARG A 75 -2.18 -10.85 -9.27
C ARG A 75 -0.77 -11.42 -9.22
N CYS A 76 -0.34 -11.89 -8.06
CA CYS A 76 1.04 -12.30 -7.82
C CYS A 76 1.16 -13.82 -7.75
N SER A 77 2.26 -14.35 -8.29
CA SER A 77 2.55 -15.78 -8.30
C SER A 77 3.51 -16.20 -7.19
N SER A 78 4.15 -15.24 -6.51
CA SER A 78 5.13 -15.50 -5.48
C SER A 78 5.10 -14.43 -4.41
N ARG A 79 5.71 -14.75 -3.26
CA ARG A 79 5.88 -13.77 -2.17
C ARG A 79 6.70 -12.56 -2.63
N GLN A 80 7.72 -12.78 -3.44
CA GLN A 80 8.55 -11.70 -3.97
C GLN A 80 7.73 -10.74 -4.82
N GLU A 81 6.85 -11.27 -5.65
CA GLU A 81 5.95 -10.45 -6.46
C GLU A 81 5.00 -9.63 -5.59
N VAL A 82 4.51 -10.22 -4.49
CA VAL A 82 3.66 -9.49 -3.54
C VAL A 82 4.42 -8.34 -2.91
N GLU A 83 5.66 -8.56 -2.49
CA GLU A 83 6.51 -7.51 -1.93
C GLU A 83 6.73 -6.38 -2.93
N ASP A 84 7.15 -6.72 -4.14
CA ASP A 84 7.46 -5.74 -5.18
C ASP A 84 6.21 -4.93 -5.57
N SER A 85 5.09 -5.60 -5.74
CA SER A 85 3.83 -4.94 -6.09
C SER A 85 3.34 -4.02 -4.98
N THR A 86 3.47 -4.46 -3.72
CA THR A 86 3.07 -3.66 -2.57
C THR A 86 3.95 -2.41 -2.44
N TRP A 87 5.27 -2.55 -2.60
CA TRP A 87 6.19 -1.42 -2.65
C TRP A 87 5.75 -0.41 -3.71
N GLN A 88 5.48 -0.90 -4.92
CA GLN A 88 5.14 -0.02 -6.04
C GLN A 88 3.82 0.72 -5.80
N VAL A 89 2.81 0.04 -5.29
CA VAL A 89 1.52 0.65 -5.00
C VAL A 89 1.67 1.75 -3.94
N ILE A 90 2.40 1.48 -2.87
CA ILE A 90 2.63 2.47 -1.82
C ILE A 90 3.39 3.68 -2.36
N LEU A 91 4.47 3.44 -3.12
CA LEU A 91 5.27 4.52 -3.72
C LEU A 91 4.43 5.39 -4.64
N ASP A 92 3.62 4.78 -5.49
CA ASP A 92 2.79 5.52 -6.44
C ASP A 92 1.78 6.41 -5.71
N ARG A 93 1.17 5.90 -4.66
CA ARG A 93 0.20 6.68 -3.88
C ARG A 93 0.85 7.81 -3.08
N LEU A 94 2.01 7.55 -2.47
CA LEU A 94 2.76 8.58 -1.76
C LEU A 94 3.24 9.67 -2.72
N ALA A 95 3.68 9.29 -3.91
CA ALA A 95 4.08 10.24 -4.95
C ALA A 95 2.93 11.17 -5.32
N GLU A 96 1.71 10.64 -5.42
CA GLU A 96 0.52 11.47 -5.66
C GLU A 96 0.28 12.46 -4.52
N VAL A 97 0.34 11.98 -3.27
CA VAL A 97 0.05 12.81 -2.08
C VAL A 97 1.09 13.91 -1.91
N TRP A 98 2.36 13.56 -2.02
CA TRP A 98 3.48 14.48 -1.78
C TRP A 98 3.97 15.24 -3.02
N GLU A 99 3.36 14.96 -4.17
CA GLU A 99 3.72 15.58 -5.45
C GLU A 99 5.22 15.42 -5.74
N MET A 100 5.72 14.20 -5.53
CA MET A 100 7.13 13.84 -5.74
C MET A 100 7.25 12.70 -6.73
N SER A 101 8.44 12.53 -7.28
CA SER A 101 8.75 11.33 -8.06
C SER A 101 8.84 10.13 -7.13
N PRO A 102 8.30 8.96 -7.51
CA PRO A 102 8.48 7.75 -6.72
C PRO A 102 9.94 7.43 -6.42
N ASP A 103 10.84 7.74 -7.34
CA ASP A 103 12.28 7.48 -7.18
C ASP A 103 12.88 8.29 -6.02
N ASP A 104 12.35 9.48 -5.75
CA ASP A 104 12.80 10.33 -4.66
C ASP A 104 12.37 9.80 -3.29
N ILE A 105 11.35 8.97 -3.26
CA ILE A 105 10.80 8.39 -2.03
C ILE A 105 11.41 7.01 -1.76
N ASP A 106 11.72 6.26 -2.82
CA ASP A 106 12.13 4.86 -2.73
C ASP A 106 13.53 4.70 -2.12
N PRO A 107 13.64 4.13 -0.90
CA PRO A 107 14.94 3.93 -0.27
C PRO A 107 15.78 2.84 -0.94
N ARG A 108 15.19 2.05 -1.83
CA ARG A 108 15.90 0.99 -2.56
C ARG A 108 16.62 1.53 -3.79
N GLY A 109 16.19 2.68 -4.22
CA GLY A 109 16.61 3.27 -5.47
C GLY A 109 17.72 4.15 -5.48
#